data_5925da39670c5811c5ab7f91987bc714
#
_entry.id   5925da39670c5811c5ab7f91987bc714
#
_cell.length_a   1.000
_cell.length_b   1.000
_cell.length_c   1.000
_cell.angle_alpha   90.00
_cell.angle_beta   90.00
_cell.angle_gamma   90.00
#
_symmetry.space_group_name_H-M   'P 1'
#
loop_
_entity.id
_entity.type
_entity.pdbx_description
1 polymer ?
#
loop_
_entity_poly.entity_id
_entity_poly.type
_entity_poly.pdbx_seq_one_letter_code
_entity_poly.pdbx_strand_id
1 'polypeptide(L)'
;MRVLVAGGTGFIGSALVRALRGDGHSVTVLTRNPDKARLPDGVRAAGWDARSPAGWGHLIEETDAVVNLVGENLGGGLWTAKRKQRIRDSRINAGRAISQAIQAARQRPAVLVQSSGIGYYGFSGDTFVDEASPAGSDWLAQVSVAWEDSTRAVEDLGVRRVVARNALVLHGREGIFPLVLLPFRLFVGGPIGSGRQWFPWIHLDDAVQATLFLIKNQDASGVYNFSAPDPVTNDKLGKTIARVMRRPYYFPVPAIAMKTVLGELSTLVLEGQRAVPARLQELGYIFRFPTMEGALIDLLR
;
A
#
# COMPACT_ATOMS: atom_id res chain seq x y z
N MET A 1 18.96 4.28 -12.83
CA MET A 1 17.72 4.89 -13.34
C MET A 1 17.42 6.17 -12.55
N ARG A 2 16.72 7.09 -13.16
CA ARG A 2 16.16 8.30 -12.54
C ARG A 2 14.71 7.99 -12.18
N VAL A 3 14.39 8.02 -10.89
CA VAL A 3 13.08 7.60 -10.38
C VAL A 3 12.38 8.79 -9.72
N LEU A 4 11.15 9.07 -10.16
CA LEU A 4 10.28 10.08 -9.56
C LEU A 4 9.30 9.38 -8.61
N VAL A 5 9.32 9.75 -7.33
CA VAL A 5 8.47 9.14 -6.30
C VAL A 5 7.50 10.16 -5.73
N ALA A 6 6.23 10.02 -6.05
CA ALA A 6 5.16 10.76 -5.40
C ALA A 6 4.73 10.02 -4.12
N GLY A 7 4.70 10.73 -2.99
CA GLY A 7 4.47 10.13 -1.67
C GLY A 7 5.73 9.54 -1.01
N GLY A 8 6.92 9.90 -1.49
CA GLY A 8 8.21 9.42 -0.98
C GLY A 8 8.53 9.81 0.47
N THR A 9 7.80 10.75 1.06
CA THR A 9 7.91 11.12 2.49
C THR A 9 6.96 10.30 3.39
N GLY A 10 6.10 9.46 2.83
CA GLY A 10 5.18 8.59 3.57
C GLY A 10 5.83 7.30 4.06
N PHE A 11 5.06 6.49 4.78
CA PHE A 11 5.51 5.23 5.39
C PHE A 11 6.20 4.28 4.39
N ILE A 12 5.50 3.81 3.35
CA ILE A 12 6.09 2.94 2.31
C ILE A 12 7.11 3.70 1.48
N GLY A 13 6.78 4.96 1.13
CA GLY A 13 7.61 5.77 0.24
C GLY A 13 9.00 6.07 0.80
N SER A 14 9.13 6.34 2.09
CA SER A 14 10.43 6.61 2.73
C SER A 14 11.33 5.37 2.70
N ALA A 15 10.76 4.18 2.90
CA ALA A 15 11.50 2.92 2.77
C ALA A 15 11.92 2.64 1.33
N LEU A 16 11.01 2.87 0.36
CA LEU A 16 11.32 2.74 -1.06
C LEU A 16 12.42 3.71 -1.51
N VAL A 17 12.36 4.98 -1.07
CA VAL A 17 13.38 5.99 -1.40
C VAL A 17 14.76 5.57 -0.87
N ARG A 18 14.84 5.04 0.36
CA ARG A 18 16.09 4.49 0.91
C ARG A 18 16.62 3.32 0.08
N ALA A 19 15.76 2.39 -0.29
CA ALA A 19 16.14 1.22 -1.08
C ALA A 19 16.64 1.63 -2.49
N LEU A 20 15.90 2.51 -3.18
CA LEU A 20 16.32 3.05 -4.49
C LEU A 20 17.70 3.75 -4.41
N ARG A 21 17.93 4.53 -3.37
CA ARG A 21 19.24 5.18 -3.15
C ARG A 21 20.34 4.16 -2.88
N GLY A 22 20.05 3.15 -2.06
CA GLY A 22 20.99 2.04 -1.77
C GLY A 22 21.39 1.27 -3.04
N ASP A 23 20.46 1.11 -3.99
CA ASP A 23 20.68 0.50 -5.30
C ASP A 23 21.37 1.46 -6.32
N GLY A 24 21.78 2.66 -5.91
CA GLY A 24 22.47 3.62 -6.76
C GLY A 24 21.58 4.39 -7.75
N HIS A 25 20.28 4.44 -7.53
CA HIS A 25 19.36 5.21 -8.38
C HIS A 25 19.35 6.69 -8.01
N SER A 26 19.14 7.57 -9.00
CA SER A 26 18.85 8.98 -8.78
C SER A 26 17.37 9.12 -8.45
N VAL A 27 17.04 9.73 -7.30
CA VAL A 27 15.65 9.81 -6.82
C VAL A 27 15.22 11.26 -6.65
N THR A 28 14.06 11.58 -7.22
CA THR A 28 13.35 12.85 -6.96
C THR A 28 12.03 12.54 -6.28
N VAL A 29 11.75 13.18 -5.15
CA VAL A 29 10.52 13.00 -4.37
C VAL A 29 9.60 14.19 -4.57
N LEU A 30 8.37 13.94 -5.05
CA LEU A 30 7.32 14.96 -5.06
C LEU A 30 6.70 15.08 -3.67
N THR A 31 6.72 16.30 -3.12
CA THR A 31 6.17 16.59 -1.80
C THR A 31 5.51 17.97 -1.75
N ARG A 32 4.49 18.15 -0.90
CA ARG A 32 3.82 19.44 -0.70
C ARG A 32 4.67 20.46 0.07
N ASN A 33 5.69 20.00 0.77
CA ASN A 33 6.57 20.81 1.60
C ASN A 33 8.04 20.43 1.37
N PRO A 34 8.65 20.81 0.24
CA PRO A 34 10.02 20.41 -0.10
C PRO A 34 11.04 20.83 0.95
N ASP A 35 10.92 22.04 1.49
CA ASP A 35 11.88 22.58 2.48
C ASP A 35 11.85 21.86 3.84
N LYS A 36 10.74 21.15 4.14
CA LYS A 36 10.58 20.39 5.39
C LYS A 36 10.74 18.88 5.20
N ALA A 37 10.98 18.43 3.97
CA ALA A 37 11.11 17.01 3.67
C ALA A 37 12.42 16.47 4.25
N ARG A 38 12.31 15.47 5.12
CA ARG A 38 13.47 14.71 5.63
C ARG A 38 13.75 13.56 4.68
N LEU A 39 14.72 13.74 3.80
CA LEU A 39 15.10 12.77 2.77
C LEU A 39 16.54 12.32 2.99
N PRO A 40 16.92 11.11 2.54
CA PRO A 40 18.31 10.67 2.53
C PRO A 40 19.19 11.59 1.67
N ASP A 41 20.49 11.60 1.97
CA ASP A 41 21.47 12.39 1.22
C ASP A 41 21.43 12.04 -0.27
N GLY A 42 21.49 13.09 -1.12
CA GLY A 42 21.45 12.97 -2.57
C GLY A 42 20.07 12.68 -3.16
N VAL A 43 18.99 12.69 -2.35
CA VAL A 43 17.61 12.66 -2.84
C VAL A 43 17.10 14.09 -3.02
N ARG A 44 16.55 14.39 -4.20
CA ARG A 44 16.01 15.70 -4.53
C ARG A 44 14.55 15.82 -4.12
N ALA A 45 14.14 16.90 -3.47
CA ALA A 45 12.75 17.24 -3.23
C ALA A 45 12.24 18.18 -4.31
N ALA A 46 11.03 17.96 -4.82
CA ALA A 46 10.33 18.86 -5.73
C ALA A 46 8.92 19.15 -5.20
N GLY A 47 8.53 20.42 -5.27
CA GLY A 47 7.22 20.87 -4.81
C GLY A 47 6.11 20.51 -5.77
N TRP A 48 4.94 20.09 -5.26
CA TRP A 48 3.72 19.89 -6.02
C TRP A 48 2.47 20.06 -5.14
N ASP A 49 1.33 20.23 -5.77
CA ASP A 49 0.03 20.36 -5.10
C ASP A 49 -0.76 19.05 -5.02
N ALA A 50 -0.27 17.97 -5.63
CA ALA A 50 -0.92 16.67 -5.83
C ALA A 50 -2.25 16.75 -6.63
N ARG A 51 -2.42 17.80 -7.47
CA ARG A 51 -3.64 18.04 -8.24
C ARG A 51 -3.39 18.40 -9.70
N SER A 52 -2.24 19.01 -9.97
CA SER A 52 -1.87 19.46 -11.31
C SER A 52 -0.39 19.18 -11.62
N PRO A 53 0.02 19.14 -12.91
CA PRO A 53 1.43 19.03 -13.29
C PRO A 53 2.19 20.35 -13.15
N ALA A 54 1.56 21.44 -12.73
CA ALA A 54 2.18 22.76 -12.65
C ALA A 54 3.40 22.78 -11.72
N GLY A 55 4.50 23.37 -12.19
CA GLY A 55 5.76 23.54 -11.45
C GLY A 55 6.67 22.32 -11.39
N TRP A 56 6.18 21.09 -11.65
CA TRP A 56 6.98 19.87 -11.58
C TRP A 56 6.90 18.96 -12.80
N GLY A 57 5.87 19.12 -13.66
CA GLY A 57 5.61 18.21 -14.79
C GLY A 57 6.80 18.06 -15.76
N HIS A 58 7.66 19.08 -15.88
CA HIS A 58 8.88 19.05 -16.70
C HIS A 58 9.89 17.97 -16.20
N LEU A 59 9.82 17.56 -14.93
CA LEU A 59 10.71 16.53 -14.38
C LEU A 59 10.47 15.15 -15.01
N ILE A 60 9.33 14.95 -15.65
CA ILE A 60 9.03 13.69 -16.37
C ILE A 60 9.99 13.47 -17.54
N GLU A 61 10.44 14.53 -18.21
CA GLU A 61 11.39 14.45 -19.35
C GLU A 61 12.72 13.78 -18.97
N GLU A 62 13.08 13.83 -17.70
CA GLU A 62 14.32 13.25 -17.18
C GLU A 62 14.09 11.99 -16.34
N THR A 63 12.88 11.40 -16.39
CA THR A 63 12.47 10.32 -15.51
C THR A 63 12.36 9.01 -16.27
N ASP A 64 13.02 7.95 -15.76
CA ASP A 64 12.97 6.61 -16.34
C ASP A 64 11.80 5.79 -15.75
N ALA A 65 11.46 6.03 -14.47
CA ALA A 65 10.37 5.36 -13.77
C ALA A 65 9.64 6.31 -12.81
N VAL A 66 8.32 6.21 -12.77
CA VAL A 66 7.46 6.97 -11.83
C VAL A 66 6.82 6.01 -10.85
N VAL A 67 6.82 6.35 -9.55
CA VAL A 67 6.10 5.59 -8.51
C VAL A 67 5.12 6.53 -7.80
N ASN A 68 3.83 6.21 -7.86
CA ASN A 68 2.78 6.95 -7.19
C ASN A 68 2.26 6.19 -5.96
N LEU A 69 2.64 6.65 -4.77
CA LEU A 69 2.20 6.10 -3.47
C LEU A 69 1.28 7.07 -2.72
N VAL A 70 0.73 8.07 -3.41
CA VAL A 70 -0.05 9.13 -2.77
C VAL A 70 -1.44 8.65 -2.40
N GLY A 71 -1.80 8.86 -1.14
CA GLY A 71 -3.13 8.60 -0.63
C GLY A 71 -3.26 9.06 0.82
N GLU A 72 -4.37 9.70 1.17
CA GLU A 72 -4.66 10.02 2.56
C GLU A 72 -4.80 8.74 3.38
N ASN A 73 -4.24 8.71 4.59
CA ASN A 73 -4.29 7.55 5.48
C ASN A 73 -5.73 7.17 5.83
N LEU A 74 -6.12 5.93 5.54
CA LEU A 74 -7.45 5.40 5.83
C LEU A 74 -7.75 5.36 7.34
N GLY A 75 -6.75 4.97 8.14
CA GLY A 75 -6.88 4.82 9.59
C GLY A 75 -6.71 6.11 10.41
N GLY A 76 -6.50 7.26 9.78
CA GLY A 76 -6.23 8.53 10.49
C GLY A 76 -7.44 9.20 11.16
N GLY A 77 -8.58 8.51 11.36
CA GLY A 77 -9.79 8.98 12.03
C GLY A 77 -11.07 8.43 11.41
N LEU A 78 -12.22 8.70 12.02
CA LEU A 78 -13.53 8.19 11.59
C LEU A 78 -13.89 8.61 10.15
N TRP A 79 -14.57 7.75 9.43
CA TRP A 79 -14.99 7.97 8.03
C TRP A 79 -16.25 8.84 7.92
N THR A 80 -16.11 10.12 8.23
CA THR A 80 -17.15 11.11 7.91
C THR A 80 -17.22 11.34 6.39
N ALA A 81 -18.34 11.88 5.89
CA ALA A 81 -18.50 12.21 4.46
C ALA A 81 -17.33 13.08 3.94
N LYS A 82 -16.94 14.12 4.69
CA LYS A 82 -15.79 15.00 4.34
C LYS A 82 -14.48 14.25 4.29
N ARG A 83 -14.26 13.27 5.20
CA ARG A 83 -13.05 12.47 5.20
C ARG A 83 -13.03 11.47 4.05
N LYS A 84 -14.15 10.79 3.78
CA LYS A 84 -14.30 9.90 2.61
C LYS A 84 -13.99 10.65 1.32
N GLN A 85 -14.49 11.87 1.17
CA GLN A 85 -14.17 12.73 0.03
C GLN A 85 -12.67 13.01 -0.09
N ARG A 86 -11.99 13.40 1.01
CA ARG A 86 -10.53 13.63 0.99
C ARG A 86 -9.74 12.36 0.65
N ILE A 87 -10.15 11.21 1.20
CA ILE A 87 -9.51 9.92 0.90
C ILE A 87 -9.59 9.62 -0.59
N ARG A 88 -10.75 9.81 -1.20
CA ARG A 88 -10.98 9.61 -2.62
C ARG A 88 -10.18 10.63 -3.46
N ASP A 89 -10.32 11.90 -3.17
CA ASP A 89 -9.74 12.98 -3.99
C ASP A 89 -8.21 12.98 -3.94
N SER A 90 -7.61 12.69 -2.78
CA SER A 90 -6.14 12.60 -2.65
C SER A 90 -5.53 11.57 -3.61
N ARG A 91 -6.25 10.49 -3.89
CA ARG A 91 -5.81 9.40 -4.77
C ARG A 91 -6.01 9.73 -6.23
N ILE A 92 -7.23 10.11 -6.58
CA ILE A 92 -7.62 10.36 -7.97
C ILE A 92 -6.89 11.59 -8.53
N ASN A 93 -6.81 12.68 -7.76
CA ASN A 93 -6.16 13.91 -8.23
C ASN A 93 -4.66 13.71 -8.45
N ALA A 94 -3.97 13.02 -7.54
CA ALA A 94 -2.56 12.69 -7.72
C ALA A 94 -2.30 11.81 -8.95
N GLY A 95 -3.12 10.77 -9.15
CA GLY A 95 -3.04 9.91 -10.32
C GLY A 95 -3.25 10.69 -11.63
N ARG A 96 -4.28 11.53 -11.68
CA ARG A 96 -4.57 12.39 -12.84
C ARG A 96 -3.44 13.38 -13.13
N ALA A 97 -2.89 14.03 -12.10
CA ALA A 97 -1.78 14.98 -12.28
C ALA A 97 -0.54 14.28 -12.87
N ILE A 98 -0.21 13.08 -12.40
CA ILE A 98 0.89 12.28 -12.95
C ILE A 98 0.60 11.85 -14.39
N SER A 99 -0.61 11.36 -14.67
CA SER A 99 -1.02 10.97 -16.01
C SER A 99 -0.93 12.15 -17.00
N GLN A 100 -1.40 13.33 -16.61
CA GLN A 100 -1.32 14.54 -17.41
C GLN A 100 0.14 14.99 -17.65
N ALA A 101 1.01 14.89 -16.64
CA ALA A 101 2.43 15.20 -16.80
C ALA A 101 3.12 14.25 -17.79
N ILE A 102 2.83 12.94 -17.70
CA ILE A 102 3.35 11.93 -18.64
C ILE A 102 2.80 12.16 -20.06
N GLN A 103 1.53 12.54 -20.19
CA GLN A 103 0.91 12.83 -21.49
C GLN A 103 1.56 14.04 -22.17
N ALA A 104 1.91 15.09 -21.40
CA ALA A 104 2.53 16.31 -21.92
C ALA A 104 4.02 16.13 -22.26
N ALA A 105 4.69 15.12 -21.71
CA ALA A 105 6.11 14.90 -21.91
C ALA A 105 6.43 14.37 -23.31
N ARG A 106 7.54 14.84 -23.88
CA ARG A 106 8.13 14.34 -25.14
C ARG A 106 8.89 13.04 -24.91
N GLN A 107 9.67 12.99 -23.81
CA GLN A 107 10.35 11.79 -23.33
C GLN A 107 9.56 11.23 -22.14
N ARG A 108 8.94 10.08 -22.34
CA ARG A 108 8.09 9.45 -21.34
C ARG A 108 8.85 8.41 -20.53
N PRO A 109 8.50 8.18 -19.24
CA PRO A 109 9.08 7.12 -18.45
C PRO A 109 8.74 5.75 -19.05
N ALA A 110 9.64 4.79 -18.90
CA ALA A 110 9.38 3.42 -19.34
C ALA A 110 8.29 2.73 -18.50
N VAL A 111 8.14 3.13 -17.23
CA VAL A 111 7.19 2.51 -16.30
C VAL A 111 6.57 3.51 -15.33
N LEU A 112 5.28 3.31 -15.07
CA LEU A 112 4.54 3.90 -13.94
C LEU A 112 4.10 2.79 -13.00
N VAL A 113 4.54 2.83 -11.74
CA VAL A 113 3.99 2.01 -10.66
C VAL A 113 2.93 2.83 -9.92
N GLN A 114 1.68 2.42 -10.05
CA GLN A 114 0.53 3.03 -9.40
C GLN A 114 0.13 2.22 -8.16
N SER A 115 0.18 2.84 -6.98
CA SER A 115 -0.37 2.20 -5.78
C SER A 115 -1.89 2.09 -5.86
N SER A 116 -2.40 0.99 -5.35
CA SER A 116 -3.81 0.69 -5.11
C SER A 116 -3.93 -0.08 -3.80
N GLY A 117 -5.05 -0.71 -3.53
CA GLY A 117 -5.26 -1.54 -2.36
C GLY A 117 -6.12 -2.76 -2.66
N ILE A 118 -5.91 -3.84 -1.92
CA ILE A 118 -6.75 -5.06 -2.00
C ILE A 118 -8.22 -4.80 -1.61
N GLY A 119 -8.53 -3.64 -1.01
CA GLY A 119 -9.90 -3.16 -0.87
C GLY A 119 -10.66 -3.06 -2.20
N TYR A 120 -9.96 -3.12 -3.35
CA TYR A 120 -10.54 -3.28 -4.67
C TYR A 120 -11.54 -4.45 -4.77
N TYR A 121 -11.24 -5.56 -4.09
CA TYR A 121 -12.08 -6.77 -4.14
C TYR A 121 -13.34 -6.70 -3.27
N GLY A 122 -13.45 -5.67 -2.40
CA GLY A 122 -14.50 -5.67 -1.38
C GLY A 122 -14.35 -6.83 -0.39
N PHE A 123 -15.46 -7.24 0.22
CA PHE A 123 -15.45 -8.35 1.18
C PHE A 123 -15.79 -9.66 0.47
N SER A 124 -14.90 -10.63 0.51
CA SER A 124 -14.99 -11.88 -0.24
C SER A 124 -15.25 -13.12 0.64
N GLY A 125 -15.46 -12.95 1.96
CA GLY A 125 -15.61 -14.07 2.89
C GLY A 125 -14.38 -14.99 2.85
N ASP A 126 -14.57 -16.29 2.69
CA ASP A 126 -13.52 -17.31 2.62
C ASP A 126 -12.97 -17.52 1.19
N THR A 127 -13.54 -16.86 0.20
CA THR A 127 -13.11 -17.01 -1.20
C THR A 127 -11.72 -16.42 -1.40
N PHE A 128 -10.84 -17.17 -2.06
CA PHE A 128 -9.56 -16.63 -2.53
C PHE A 128 -9.80 -15.54 -3.57
N VAL A 129 -9.06 -14.45 -3.44
CA VAL A 129 -9.03 -13.39 -4.45
C VAL A 129 -7.60 -13.20 -4.95
N ASP A 130 -7.47 -13.22 -6.26
CA ASP A 130 -6.26 -12.96 -7.01
C ASP A 130 -6.43 -11.74 -7.92
N GLU A 131 -5.47 -11.47 -8.77
CA GLU A 131 -5.47 -10.31 -9.65
C GLU A 131 -6.53 -10.38 -10.77
N ALA A 132 -7.06 -11.57 -11.08
CA ALA A 132 -8.14 -11.79 -12.05
C ALA A 132 -9.54 -11.62 -11.42
N SER A 133 -9.63 -11.61 -10.11
CA SER A 133 -10.89 -11.49 -9.39
C SER A 133 -11.55 -10.12 -9.62
N PRO A 134 -12.91 -10.06 -9.76
CA PRO A 134 -13.61 -8.82 -10.04
C PRO A 134 -13.57 -7.83 -8.88
N ALA A 135 -13.85 -6.56 -9.19
CA ALA A 135 -14.00 -5.52 -8.18
C ALA A 135 -15.23 -5.78 -7.30
N GLY A 136 -15.11 -5.45 -6.02
CA GLY A 136 -16.24 -5.38 -5.10
C GLY A 136 -17.15 -4.18 -5.36
N SER A 137 -18.26 -4.12 -4.62
CA SER A 137 -19.28 -3.08 -4.79
C SER A 137 -19.31 -2.04 -3.65
N ASP A 138 -18.53 -2.24 -2.58
CA ASP A 138 -18.49 -1.33 -1.46
C ASP A 138 -17.76 0.00 -1.79
N TRP A 139 -17.84 0.96 -0.87
CA TRP A 139 -17.25 2.28 -1.08
C TRP A 139 -15.73 2.23 -1.32
N LEU A 140 -15.02 1.36 -0.60
CA LEU A 140 -13.56 1.27 -0.72
C LEU A 140 -13.15 0.63 -2.06
N ALA A 141 -13.91 -0.36 -2.53
CA ALA A 141 -13.73 -0.95 -3.85
C ALA A 141 -13.94 0.10 -4.95
N GLN A 142 -15.02 0.91 -4.86
CA GLN A 142 -15.27 2.00 -5.81
C GLN A 142 -14.15 3.04 -5.82
N VAL A 143 -13.60 3.40 -4.64
CA VAL A 143 -12.45 4.30 -4.55
C VAL A 143 -11.22 3.68 -5.20
N SER A 144 -10.97 2.38 -4.99
CA SER A 144 -9.82 1.68 -5.57
C SER A 144 -9.91 1.61 -7.09
N VAL A 145 -11.08 1.28 -7.65
CA VAL A 145 -11.34 1.30 -9.09
C VAL A 145 -11.05 2.68 -9.67
N ALA A 146 -11.63 3.74 -9.10
CA ALA A 146 -11.42 5.11 -9.59
C ALA A 146 -9.96 5.58 -9.45
N TRP A 147 -9.24 5.06 -8.45
CA TRP A 147 -7.82 5.33 -8.26
C TRP A 147 -6.98 4.67 -9.35
N GLU A 148 -7.22 3.39 -9.64
CA GLU A 148 -6.54 2.67 -10.73
C GLU A 148 -6.83 3.32 -12.09
N ASP A 149 -8.09 3.70 -12.35
CA ASP A 149 -8.49 4.34 -13.59
C ASP A 149 -7.85 5.73 -13.80
N SER A 150 -7.49 6.43 -12.72
CA SER A 150 -6.88 7.77 -12.81
C SER A 150 -5.55 7.82 -13.57
N THR A 151 -4.91 6.66 -13.76
CA THR A 151 -3.63 6.53 -14.49
C THR A 151 -3.72 5.62 -15.70
N ARG A 152 -4.90 5.10 -16.05
CA ARG A 152 -5.05 4.14 -17.16
C ARG A 152 -4.57 4.70 -18.51
N ALA A 153 -4.83 5.98 -18.77
CA ALA A 153 -4.50 6.62 -20.04
C ALA A 153 -2.99 6.61 -20.40
N VAL A 154 -2.09 6.31 -19.44
CA VAL A 154 -0.66 6.21 -19.75
C VAL A 154 -0.31 4.97 -20.58
N GLU A 155 -1.16 3.94 -20.55
CA GLU A 155 -0.99 2.71 -21.34
C GLU A 155 -1.08 2.99 -22.83
N ASP A 156 -2.03 3.85 -23.24
CA ASP A 156 -2.22 4.28 -24.64
C ASP A 156 -1.03 5.10 -25.16
N LEU A 157 -0.18 5.59 -24.27
CA LEU A 157 1.03 6.35 -24.58
C LEU A 157 2.28 5.48 -24.68
N GLY A 158 2.14 4.15 -24.54
CA GLY A 158 3.23 3.19 -24.56
C GLY A 158 4.02 3.12 -23.22
N VAL A 159 3.52 3.73 -22.16
CA VAL A 159 4.13 3.62 -20.82
C VAL A 159 3.62 2.34 -20.14
N ARG A 160 4.54 1.48 -19.75
CA ARG A 160 4.20 0.26 -19.00
C ARG A 160 3.64 0.63 -17.63
N ARG A 161 2.38 0.27 -17.39
CA ARG A 161 1.72 0.54 -16.11
C ARG A 161 1.65 -0.72 -15.25
N VAL A 162 2.12 -0.59 -14.00
CA VAL A 162 2.01 -1.59 -12.94
C VAL A 162 1.09 -1.04 -11.85
N VAL A 163 0.08 -1.79 -11.47
CA VAL A 163 -0.84 -1.43 -10.38
C VAL A 163 -0.55 -2.33 -9.18
N ALA A 164 -0.11 -1.75 -8.07
CA ALA A 164 0.20 -2.45 -6.83
C ALA A 164 -1.00 -2.38 -5.87
N ARG A 165 -1.81 -3.46 -5.78
CA ARG A 165 -2.90 -3.59 -4.81
C ARG A 165 -2.33 -4.03 -3.47
N ASN A 166 -2.00 -3.05 -2.64
CA ASN A 166 -1.38 -3.29 -1.35
C ASN A 166 -2.37 -3.90 -0.34
N ALA A 167 -1.97 -4.99 0.27
CA ALA A 167 -2.49 -5.48 1.53
C ALA A 167 -2.03 -4.56 2.68
N LEU A 168 -2.32 -4.93 3.92
CA LEU A 168 -1.83 -4.20 5.08
C LEU A 168 -0.31 -4.35 5.19
N VAL A 169 0.41 -3.26 4.97
CA VAL A 169 1.88 -3.26 5.06
C VAL A 169 2.29 -3.21 6.52
N LEU A 170 3.05 -4.22 6.95
CA LEU A 170 3.48 -4.39 8.34
C LEU A 170 4.87 -3.83 8.58
N HIS A 171 5.02 -3.07 9.67
CA HIS A 171 6.30 -2.62 10.21
C HIS A 171 6.19 -2.49 11.74
N GLY A 172 7.23 -2.86 12.49
CA GLY A 172 7.19 -2.94 13.95
C GLY A 172 6.96 -1.62 14.69
N ARG A 173 7.27 -0.49 14.06
CA ARG A 173 7.25 0.86 14.68
C ARG A 173 6.36 1.87 13.94
N GLU A 174 5.98 1.60 12.70
CA GLU A 174 5.24 2.53 11.85
C GLU A 174 3.98 1.88 11.27
N GLY A 175 3.09 2.69 10.70
CA GLY A 175 1.82 2.23 10.14
C GLY A 175 0.79 1.88 11.22
N ILE A 176 -0.12 0.97 10.90
CA ILE A 176 -1.21 0.54 11.79
C ILE A 176 -0.78 -0.60 12.73
N PHE A 177 0.26 -1.36 12.37
CA PHE A 177 0.62 -2.58 13.08
C PHE A 177 0.99 -2.38 14.56
N PRO A 178 1.68 -1.29 14.97
CA PRO A 178 1.90 -0.98 16.40
C PRO A 178 0.60 -0.93 17.23
N LEU A 179 -0.52 -0.49 16.65
CA LEU A 179 -1.83 -0.49 17.31
C LEU A 179 -2.41 -1.90 17.44
N VAL A 180 -2.16 -2.77 16.46
CA VAL A 180 -2.51 -4.20 16.55
C VAL A 180 -1.74 -4.90 17.67
N LEU A 181 -0.48 -4.52 17.90
CA LEU A 181 0.38 -5.06 18.96
C LEU A 181 0.05 -4.54 20.35
N LEU A 182 -0.59 -3.37 20.46
CA LEU A 182 -0.81 -2.69 21.74
C LEU A 182 -1.56 -3.56 22.78
N PRO A 183 -2.68 -4.25 22.45
CA PRO A 183 -3.35 -5.12 23.42
C PRO A 183 -2.45 -6.23 23.97
N PHE A 184 -1.57 -6.80 23.13
CA PHE A 184 -0.63 -7.83 23.55
C PHE A 184 0.45 -7.26 24.47
N ARG A 185 0.96 -6.06 24.19
CA ARG A 185 1.90 -5.35 25.08
C ARG A 185 1.29 -5.07 26.45
N LEU A 186 -0.02 -4.83 26.49
CA LEU A 186 -0.80 -4.60 27.72
C LEU A 186 -1.34 -5.89 28.37
N PHE A 187 -0.97 -7.08 27.86
CA PHE A 187 -1.42 -8.40 28.35
C PHE A 187 -2.93 -8.64 28.23
N VAL A 188 -3.62 -7.91 27.38
CA VAL A 188 -5.07 -8.02 27.11
C VAL A 188 -5.36 -8.46 25.65
N GLY A 189 -4.46 -9.22 25.05
CA GLY A 189 -4.64 -9.75 23.71
C GLY A 189 -5.79 -10.74 23.60
N GLY A 190 -6.48 -10.73 22.46
CA GLY A 190 -7.57 -11.65 22.18
C GLY A 190 -8.14 -11.47 20.77
N PRO A 191 -9.07 -12.35 20.32
CA PRO A 191 -9.68 -12.26 19.01
C PRO A 191 -10.60 -11.04 18.91
N ILE A 192 -10.63 -10.43 17.72
CA ILE A 192 -11.54 -9.32 17.41
C ILE A 192 -12.76 -9.91 16.67
N GLY A 193 -13.98 -9.65 17.17
CA GLY A 193 -15.20 -10.20 16.61
C GLY A 193 -15.19 -11.73 16.64
N SER A 194 -15.44 -12.35 15.49
CA SER A 194 -15.38 -13.81 15.33
C SER A 194 -13.95 -14.37 15.25
N GLY A 195 -12.96 -13.53 14.98
CA GLY A 195 -11.59 -13.93 14.68
C GLY A 195 -11.41 -14.64 13.33
N ARG A 196 -12.51 -14.95 12.62
CA ARG A 196 -12.51 -15.72 11.36
C ARG A 196 -12.21 -14.88 10.14
N GLN A 197 -12.36 -13.54 10.24
CA GLN A 197 -12.07 -12.62 9.15
C GLN A 197 -10.60 -12.69 8.75
N TRP A 198 -10.35 -12.63 7.44
CA TRP A 198 -9.03 -12.66 6.88
C TRP A 198 -8.27 -11.36 7.18
N PHE A 199 -6.99 -11.48 7.43
CA PHE A 199 -6.07 -10.38 7.66
C PHE A 199 -5.01 -10.41 6.55
N PRO A 200 -5.29 -9.77 5.42
CA PRO A 200 -4.33 -9.70 4.33
C PRO A 200 -3.18 -8.77 4.71
N TRP A 201 -1.96 -9.22 4.50
CA TRP A 201 -0.77 -8.54 4.96
C TRP A 201 0.42 -8.71 4.02
N ILE A 202 1.38 -7.80 4.11
CA ILE A 202 2.70 -7.93 3.51
C ILE A 202 3.72 -7.25 4.43
N HIS A 203 4.94 -7.78 4.51
CA HIS A 203 6.04 -7.11 5.19
C HIS A 203 6.49 -5.87 4.40
N LEU A 204 6.90 -4.79 5.08
CA LEU A 204 7.36 -3.56 4.40
C LEU A 204 8.52 -3.82 3.43
N ASP A 205 9.50 -4.66 3.83
CA ASP A 205 10.61 -5.00 2.96
C ASP A 205 10.14 -5.70 1.67
N ASP A 206 9.19 -6.65 1.78
CA ASP A 206 8.64 -7.33 0.60
C ASP A 206 7.86 -6.36 -0.29
N ALA A 207 7.09 -5.43 0.28
CA ALA A 207 6.40 -4.42 -0.52
C ALA A 207 7.36 -3.50 -1.29
N VAL A 208 8.48 -3.12 -0.66
CA VAL A 208 9.53 -2.32 -1.29
C VAL A 208 10.26 -3.12 -2.36
N GLN A 209 10.69 -4.36 -2.05
CA GLN A 209 11.43 -5.19 -2.99
C GLN A 209 10.58 -5.64 -4.18
N ALA A 210 9.29 -5.94 -3.96
CA ALA A 210 8.36 -6.22 -5.06
C ALA A 210 8.19 -4.99 -5.97
N THR A 211 8.15 -3.77 -5.42
CA THR A 211 8.12 -2.55 -6.23
C THR A 211 9.38 -2.42 -7.10
N LEU A 212 10.57 -2.62 -6.52
CA LEU A 212 11.85 -2.60 -7.25
C LEU A 212 11.92 -3.69 -8.31
N PHE A 213 11.48 -4.90 -7.98
CA PHE A 213 11.42 -6.03 -8.89
C PHE A 213 10.55 -5.71 -10.13
N LEU A 214 9.34 -5.17 -9.92
CA LEU A 214 8.42 -4.82 -10.99
C LEU A 214 8.90 -3.62 -11.83
N ILE A 215 9.63 -2.67 -11.25
CA ILE A 215 10.26 -1.59 -12.02
C ILE A 215 11.31 -2.15 -12.98
N LYS A 216 12.17 -3.08 -12.50
CA LYS A 216 13.29 -3.65 -13.26
C LYS A 216 12.83 -4.70 -14.29
N ASN A 217 11.74 -5.43 -14.02
CA ASN A 217 11.22 -6.46 -14.90
C ASN A 217 10.38 -5.85 -16.04
N GLN A 218 10.88 -5.92 -17.26
CA GLN A 218 10.22 -5.34 -18.45
C GLN A 218 8.91 -6.05 -18.84
N ASP A 219 8.75 -7.32 -18.49
CA ASP A 219 7.55 -8.12 -18.77
C ASP A 219 6.42 -7.84 -17.76
N ALA A 220 6.73 -7.15 -16.65
CA ALA A 220 5.75 -6.84 -15.62
C ALA A 220 4.80 -5.70 -16.05
N SER A 221 3.53 -6.00 -16.26
CA SER A 221 2.49 -5.01 -16.58
C SER A 221 1.14 -5.37 -15.93
N GLY A 222 0.24 -4.41 -15.82
CA GLY A 222 -1.09 -4.62 -15.24
C GLY A 222 -1.07 -4.72 -13.71
N VAL A 223 -1.95 -5.52 -13.13
CA VAL A 223 -2.24 -5.56 -11.68
C VAL A 223 -1.42 -6.62 -10.96
N TYR A 224 -0.98 -6.32 -9.74
CA TYR A 224 -0.28 -7.23 -8.82
C TYR A 224 -0.81 -7.06 -7.40
N ASN A 225 -1.15 -8.15 -6.73
CA ASN A 225 -1.47 -8.15 -5.32
C ASN A 225 -0.18 -8.10 -4.49
N PHE A 226 -0.01 -7.04 -3.74
CA PHE A 226 1.08 -6.90 -2.77
C PHE A 226 0.60 -7.47 -1.43
N SER A 227 0.53 -8.80 -1.38
CA SER A 227 0.16 -9.58 -0.19
C SER A 227 1.17 -10.71 0.00
N ALA A 228 1.33 -11.17 1.25
CA ALA A 228 2.13 -12.36 1.52
C ALA A 228 1.41 -13.62 0.99
N PRO A 229 2.16 -14.67 0.59
CA PRO A 229 1.57 -15.88 0.02
C PRO A 229 0.81 -16.75 1.02
N ASP A 230 1.04 -16.57 2.34
CA ASP A 230 0.30 -17.27 3.42
C ASP A 230 -0.74 -16.33 4.05
N PRO A 231 -1.99 -16.28 3.54
CA PRO A 231 -3.04 -15.48 4.15
C PRO A 231 -3.41 -16.05 5.52
N VAL A 232 -3.66 -15.17 6.49
CA VAL A 232 -4.01 -15.57 7.87
C VAL A 232 -5.36 -14.97 8.28
N THR A 233 -6.07 -15.65 9.17
CA THR A 233 -7.23 -15.06 9.85
C THR A 233 -6.80 -14.20 11.04
N ASN A 234 -7.69 -13.35 11.54
CA ASN A 234 -7.43 -12.53 12.73
C ASN A 234 -7.06 -13.41 13.95
N ASP A 235 -7.73 -14.55 14.12
CA ASP A 235 -7.43 -15.48 15.21
C ASP A 235 -6.02 -16.11 15.04
N LYS A 236 -5.66 -16.56 13.82
CA LYS A 236 -4.31 -17.09 13.53
C LYS A 236 -3.24 -16.02 13.77
N LEU A 237 -3.46 -14.78 13.31
CA LEU A 237 -2.60 -13.65 13.58
C LEU A 237 -2.41 -13.44 15.09
N GLY A 238 -3.53 -13.32 15.84
CA GLY A 238 -3.49 -13.04 17.27
C GLY A 238 -2.76 -14.13 18.06
N LYS A 239 -3.02 -15.40 17.77
CA LYS A 239 -2.31 -16.54 18.37
C LYS A 239 -0.82 -16.53 18.05
N THR A 240 -0.45 -16.16 16.82
CA THR A 240 0.96 -16.06 16.42
C THR A 240 1.66 -14.90 17.13
N ILE A 241 1.02 -13.72 17.23
CA ILE A 241 1.55 -12.59 18.02
C ILE A 241 1.74 -13.00 19.48
N ALA A 242 0.73 -13.62 20.09
CA ALA A 242 0.77 -14.07 21.48
C ALA A 242 1.94 -15.02 21.73
N ARG A 243 2.16 -15.98 20.84
CA ARG A 243 3.26 -16.94 20.92
C ARG A 243 4.63 -16.24 20.78
N VAL A 244 4.82 -15.42 19.76
CA VAL A 244 6.11 -14.75 19.50
C VAL A 244 6.45 -13.75 20.62
N MET A 245 5.47 -12.99 21.09
CA MET A 245 5.64 -12.05 22.20
C MET A 245 5.64 -12.69 23.57
N ARG A 246 5.28 -13.98 23.72
CA ARG A 246 5.00 -14.66 24.98
C ARG A 246 3.98 -13.91 25.83
N ARG A 247 2.82 -13.59 25.22
CA ARG A 247 1.73 -12.83 25.83
C ARG A 247 0.43 -13.63 25.82
N PRO A 248 -0.52 -13.36 26.75
CA PRO A 248 -1.81 -14.01 26.79
C PRO A 248 -2.68 -13.67 25.57
N TYR A 249 -3.62 -14.57 25.26
CA TYR A 249 -4.61 -14.42 24.19
C TYR A 249 -5.97 -14.92 24.67
N TYR A 250 -6.62 -14.16 25.56
CA TYR A 250 -7.84 -14.60 26.24
C TYR A 250 -8.97 -13.57 26.21
N PHE A 251 -8.73 -12.32 25.86
CA PHE A 251 -9.68 -11.24 26.00
C PHE A 251 -10.35 -10.89 24.66
N PRO A 252 -11.52 -11.53 24.32
CA PRO A 252 -12.18 -11.24 23.06
C PRO A 252 -12.71 -9.82 23.03
N VAL A 253 -12.52 -9.13 21.90
CA VAL A 253 -13.10 -7.81 21.66
C VAL A 253 -14.39 -8.01 20.85
N PRO A 254 -15.59 -7.74 21.40
CA PRO A 254 -16.85 -7.92 20.68
C PRO A 254 -16.92 -7.03 19.44
N ALA A 255 -17.45 -7.56 18.33
CA ALA A 255 -17.63 -6.80 17.09
C ALA A 255 -18.46 -5.54 17.28
N ILE A 256 -19.46 -5.59 18.19
CA ILE A 256 -20.31 -4.44 18.51
C ILE A 256 -19.49 -3.29 19.12
N ALA A 257 -18.53 -3.58 20.00
CA ALA A 257 -17.65 -2.56 20.57
C ALA A 257 -16.80 -1.88 19.49
N MET A 258 -16.26 -2.66 18.54
CA MET A 258 -15.52 -2.12 17.40
C MET A 258 -16.39 -1.22 16.52
N LYS A 259 -17.63 -1.65 16.21
CA LYS A 259 -18.58 -0.86 15.42
C LYS A 259 -18.95 0.45 16.13
N THR A 260 -19.17 0.42 17.43
CA THR A 260 -19.53 1.61 18.21
C THR A 260 -18.40 2.64 18.26
N VAL A 261 -17.16 2.17 18.43
CA VAL A 261 -15.97 3.06 18.56
C VAL A 261 -15.48 3.57 17.21
N LEU A 262 -15.44 2.70 16.20
CA LEU A 262 -14.83 2.99 14.91
C LEU A 262 -15.85 3.33 13.80
N GLY A 263 -17.15 3.12 14.04
CA GLY A 263 -18.16 3.29 12.99
C GLY A 263 -17.84 2.48 11.73
N GLU A 264 -17.96 3.08 10.56
CA GLU A 264 -17.64 2.42 9.28
C GLU A 264 -16.16 1.97 9.17
N LEU A 265 -15.22 2.62 9.86
CA LEU A 265 -13.82 2.21 9.88
C LEU A 265 -13.62 0.80 10.45
N SER A 266 -14.58 0.31 11.27
CA SER A 266 -14.56 -1.05 11.82
C SER A 266 -14.54 -2.13 10.75
N THR A 267 -15.02 -1.86 9.53
CA THR A 267 -14.98 -2.80 8.42
C THR A 267 -13.55 -3.24 8.08
N LEU A 268 -12.55 -2.33 8.19
CA LEU A 268 -11.14 -2.66 7.98
C LEU A 268 -10.56 -3.69 8.97
N VAL A 269 -11.27 -3.91 10.10
CA VAL A 269 -10.81 -4.79 11.18
C VAL A 269 -11.70 -6.04 11.29
N LEU A 270 -13.01 -5.88 11.03
CA LEU A 270 -14.01 -6.94 11.17
C LEU A 270 -14.22 -7.76 9.91
N GLU A 271 -13.73 -7.26 8.79
CA GLU A 271 -13.87 -7.87 7.48
C GLU A 271 -12.51 -7.89 6.80
N GLY A 272 -12.35 -8.67 5.73
CA GLY A 272 -11.08 -8.75 5.03
C GLY A 272 -11.17 -9.66 3.80
N GLN A 273 -10.06 -9.75 3.07
CA GLN A 273 -9.95 -10.53 1.86
C GLN A 273 -8.92 -11.65 2.04
N ARG A 274 -9.19 -12.81 1.50
CA ARG A 274 -8.22 -13.89 1.39
C ARG A 274 -7.38 -13.69 0.12
N ALA A 275 -6.61 -12.61 0.10
CA ALA A 275 -5.85 -12.20 -1.07
C ALA A 275 -4.53 -12.98 -1.20
N VAL A 276 -4.21 -13.41 -2.43
CA VAL A 276 -2.96 -14.10 -2.77
C VAL A 276 -2.23 -13.34 -3.89
N PRO A 277 -0.88 -13.35 -3.89
CA PRO A 277 -0.04 -12.64 -4.86
C PRO A 277 0.27 -13.54 -6.07
N ALA A 278 -0.77 -14.03 -6.78
CA ALA A 278 -0.60 -15.04 -7.81
C ALA A 278 0.40 -14.59 -8.90
N ARG A 279 0.25 -13.39 -9.42
CA ARG A 279 1.10 -12.87 -10.50
C ARG A 279 2.53 -12.52 -10.06
N LEU A 280 2.75 -12.10 -8.80
CA LEU A 280 4.12 -11.94 -8.30
C LEU A 280 4.85 -13.28 -8.24
N GLN A 281 4.16 -14.35 -7.79
CA GLN A 281 4.71 -15.69 -7.73
C GLN A 281 4.95 -16.26 -9.14
N GLU A 282 4.05 -16.06 -10.07
CA GLU A 282 4.19 -16.47 -11.47
C GLU A 282 5.41 -15.80 -12.16
N LEU A 283 5.68 -14.52 -11.83
CA LEU A 283 6.88 -13.81 -12.30
C LEU A 283 8.18 -14.24 -11.59
N GLY A 284 8.10 -15.16 -10.60
CA GLY A 284 9.26 -15.65 -9.86
C GLY A 284 9.73 -14.72 -8.75
N TYR A 285 8.89 -13.80 -8.24
CA TYR A 285 9.25 -13.00 -7.07
C TYR A 285 9.37 -13.90 -5.83
N ILE A 286 10.50 -13.81 -5.14
CA ILE A 286 10.79 -14.57 -3.92
C ILE A 286 10.55 -13.67 -2.71
N PHE A 287 9.52 -13.99 -1.91
CA PHE A 287 9.22 -13.28 -0.68
C PHE A 287 10.28 -13.58 0.40
N ARG A 288 10.78 -12.52 1.04
CA ARG A 288 11.66 -12.64 2.20
C ARG A 288 10.89 -13.11 3.44
N PHE A 289 9.65 -12.68 3.56
CA PHE A 289 8.75 -13.01 4.68
C PHE A 289 7.46 -13.67 4.16
N PRO A 290 7.53 -14.95 3.71
CA PRO A 290 6.37 -15.61 3.14
C PRO A 290 5.34 -16.03 4.19
N THR A 291 5.71 -16.12 5.48
CA THR A 291 4.85 -16.57 6.58
C THR A 291 4.71 -15.48 7.66
N MET A 292 3.53 -15.44 8.30
CA MET A 292 3.25 -14.48 9.38
C MET A 292 4.24 -14.64 10.56
N GLU A 293 4.62 -15.86 10.91
CA GLU A 293 5.55 -16.10 12.02
C GLU A 293 6.95 -15.52 11.73
N GLY A 294 7.47 -15.78 10.53
CA GLY A 294 8.77 -15.23 10.11
C GLY A 294 8.77 -13.70 10.10
N ALA A 295 7.69 -13.09 9.60
CA ALA A 295 7.52 -11.65 9.62
C ALA A 295 7.46 -11.09 11.06
N LEU A 296 6.71 -11.73 11.95
CA LEU A 296 6.60 -11.28 13.36
C LEU A 296 7.92 -11.39 14.13
N ILE A 297 8.71 -12.42 13.87
CA ILE A 297 10.04 -12.57 14.49
C ILE A 297 10.96 -11.40 14.10
N ASP A 298 10.90 -10.93 12.86
CA ASP A 298 11.66 -9.77 12.40
C ASP A 298 11.12 -8.46 12.97
N LEU A 299 9.80 -8.24 12.86
CA LEU A 299 9.14 -7.00 13.27
C LEU A 299 9.18 -6.70 14.77
N LEU A 300 9.39 -7.71 15.60
CA LEU A 300 9.36 -7.62 17.08
C LEU A 300 10.75 -7.65 17.73
N ARG A 301 11.80 -7.74 16.92
CA ARG A 301 13.19 -7.54 17.35
C ARG A 301 13.45 -6.05 17.56
#